data_a77aea79065cbcfd9df7b16272b7fdcb
#
_entry.id   a77aea79065cbcfd9df7b16272b7fdcb
#
_cell.length_a   1.000
_cell.length_b   1.000
_cell.length_c   1.000
_cell.angle_alpha   90.00
_cell.angle_beta   90.00
_cell.angle_gamma   90.00
#
_symmetry.space_group_name_H-M   'P 1'
#
loop_
_entity.id
_entity.type
_entity.pdbx_description
1 polymer ?
#
loop_
_entity_poly.entity_id
_entity_poly.type
_entity_poly.pdbx_seq_one_letter_code
_entity_poly.pdbx_strand_id
1 'polypeptide(L)'
;MTTQIATDTELSAVNSILGSIGQSPVTTLGTVTTDATNTGQEIVNTFANPQIAMIHGLLMEVTKDVQNEGWHFNKEDHVLISPDANGHYIIPTNYLRYDVHEGLSDRTKDVVRKDGKLYDNVNHTFVFSGDHYFDITYLLAFNDVPPAIQRYIIARASVRAATQLVNNPDLVKLLQLEEACLLYTSPSPRDRG
;
A
#
# COMPACT_ATOMS: atom_id res chain seq x y z
N MET A 1 -7.79 30.63 13.61
CA MET A 1 -7.13 30.03 12.45
C MET A 1 -6.93 28.56 12.77
N THR A 2 -7.69 27.67 12.18
CA THR A 2 -7.47 26.23 12.28
C THR A 2 -6.32 25.89 11.34
N THR A 3 -5.16 25.55 11.90
CA THR A 3 -4.05 25.00 11.12
C THR A 3 -4.47 23.62 10.62
N GLN A 4 -4.83 23.49 9.36
CA GLN A 4 -4.97 22.18 8.74
C GLN A 4 -3.57 21.58 8.64
N ILE A 5 -3.33 20.47 9.30
CA ILE A 5 -2.14 19.65 9.07
C ILE A 5 -2.39 19.03 7.70
N ALA A 6 -1.71 19.54 6.67
CA ALA A 6 -1.76 18.94 5.36
C ALA A 6 -1.14 17.53 5.45
N THR A 7 -1.90 16.52 5.03
CA THR A 7 -1.37 15.18 4.80
C THR A 7 -0.32 15.27 3.69
N ASP A 8 0.76 14.51 3.83
CA ASP A 8 1.77 14.45 2.78
C ASP A 8 1.15 13.91 1.49
N THR A 9 1.25 14.67 0.42
CA THR A 9 0.82 14.25 -0.91
C THR A 9 1.92 13.44 -1.58
N GLU A 10 1.59 12.67 -2.62
CA GLU A 10 2.61 11.94 -3.41
C GLU A 10 3.70 12.85 -3.94
N LEU A 11 3.36 14.09 -4.36
CA LEU A 11 4.33 15.08 -4.79
C LEU A 11 5.27 15.51 -3.66
N SER A 12 4.73 15.78 -2.46
CA SER A 12 5.56 16.15 -1.30
C SER A 12 6.46 15.01 -0.86
N ALA A 13 5.96 13.77 -0.91
CA ALA A 13 6.72 12.56 -0.62
C ALA A 13 7.88 12.35 -1.60
N VAL A 14 7.63 12.47 -2.91
CA VAL A 14 8.67 12.40 -3.93
C VAL A 14 9.71 13.49 -3.74
N ASN A 15 9.30 14.74 -3.43
CA ASN A 15 10.21 15.83 -3.15
C ASN A 15 11.05 15.60 -1.88
N SER A 16 10.48 14.97 -0.86
CA SER A 16 11.23 14.58 0.36
C SER A 16 12.29 13.54 0.04
N ILE A 17 11.97 12.54 -0.79
CA ILE A 17 12.93 11.54 -1.25
C ILE A 17 14.03 12.18 -2.10
N LEU A 18 13.68 13.08 -3.04
CA LEU A 18 14.65 13.84 -3.86
C LEU A 18 15.61 14.63 -2.96
N GLY A 19 15.07 15.35 -1.96
CA GLY A 19 15.86 16.11 -1.00
C GLY A 19 16.82 15.25 -0.19
N SER A 20 16.41 14.06 0.23
CA SER A 20 17.24 13.13 0.99
C SER A 20 18.45 12.61 0.20
N ILE A 21 18.35 12.54 -1.12
CA ILE A 21 19.46 12.15 -2.03
C ILE A 21 20.20 13.34 -2.65
N GLY A 22 19.90 14.58 -2.19
CA GLY A 22 20.58 15.79 -2.65
C GLY A 22 20.12 16.28 -4.02
N GLN A 23 18.94 15.91 -4.48
CA GLN A 23 18.34 16.35 -5.74
C GLN A 23 17.37 17.52 -5.52
N SER A 24 17.20 18.34 -6.55
CA SER A 24 16.27 19.48 -6.50
C SER A 24 14.80 19.01 -6.51
N PRO A 25 13.92 19.68 -5.75
CA PRO A 25 12.50 19.37 -5.77
C PRO A 25 11.87 19.71 -7.13
N VAL A 26 10.75 19.05 -7.43
CA VAL A 26 9.97 19.26 -8.64
C VAL A 26 8.60 19.86 -8.30
N THR A 27 8.03 20.62 -9.23
CA THR A 27 6.73 21.26 -9.05
C THR A 27 5.55 20.38 -9.48
N THR A 28 5.83 19.34 -10.27
CA THR A 28 4.82 18.36 -10.73
C THR A 28 5.47 17.00 -10.95
N LEU A 29 4.73 15.93 -10.73
CA LEU A 29 5.16 14.58 -11.08
C LEU A 29 5.07 14.33 -12.60
N GLY A 30 4.15 15.00 -13.27
CA GLY A 30 3.88 14.83 -14.70
C GLY A 30 2.47 15.26 -15.09
N THR A 31 1.99 14.79 -16.23
CA THR A 31 0.59 14.97 -16.62
C THR A 31 -0.30 13.97 -15.89
N VAL A 32 -1.32 14.49 -15.23
CA VAL A 32 -2.26 13.71 -14.41
C VAL A 32 -3.62 13.67 -15.11
N THR A 33 -4.24 12.50 -15.18
CA THR A 33 -5.67 12.38 -15.48
C THR A 33 -6.38 11.82 -14.27
N THR A 34 -7.53 12.38 -13.96
CA THR A 34 -8.45 11.82 -12.98
C THR A 34 -9.15 10.60 -13.56
N ASP A 35 -9.11 9.48 -12.86
CA ASP A 35 -9.88 8.31 -13.25
C ASP A 35 -11.37 8.60 -13.01
N ALA A 36 -12.11 8.80 -14.12
CA ALA A 36 -13.54 9.10 -14.09
C ALA A 36 -14.40 7.89 -13.65
N THR A 37 -13.79 6.71 -13.51
CA THR A 37 -14.55 5.46 -13.35
C THR A 37 -14.68 4.97 -11.92
N ASN A 38 -13.84 5.38 -10.96
CA ASN A 38 -13.94 4.67 -9.68
C ASN A 38 -13.54 5.36 -8.37
N THR A 39 -12.77 6.44 -8.29
CA THR A 39 -12.40 6.97 -6.95
C THR A 39 -11.90 8.41 -6.92
N GLY A 40 -11.83 9.12 -8.06
CA GLY A 40 -11.19 10.44 -8.10
C GLY A 40 -9.67 10.38 -7.86
N GLN A 41 -9.06 9.19 -7.99
CA GLN A 41 -7.64 8.99 -7.82
C GLN A 41 -6.88 9.58 -9.02
N GLU A 42 -5.87 10.39 -8.74
CA GLU A 42 -5.00 10.94 -9.77
C GLU A 42 -4.06 9.86 -10.31
N ILE A 43 -4.07 9.66 -11.63
CA ILE A 43 -3.15 8.76 -12.32
C ILE A 43 -2.16 9.59 -13.11
N VAL A 44 -0.87 9.45 -12.81
CA VAL A 44 0.20 10.08 -13.58
C VAL A 44 0.41 9.30 -14.87
N ASN A 45 -0.01 9.87 -16.00
CA ASN A 45 0.12 9.23 -17.32
C ASN A 45 1.50 9.38 -17.95
N THR A 46 2.15 10.53 -17.71
CA THR A 46 3.49 10.81 -18.25
C THR A 46 4.28 11.58 -17.22
N PHE A 47 5.34 10.99 -16.73
CA PHE A 47 6.22 11.61 -15.75
C PHE A 47 7.04 12.74 -16.36
N ALA A 48 7.38 13.76 -15.56
CA ALA A 48 8.16 14.90 -15.98
C ALA A 48 9.58 14.50 -16.46
N ASN A 49 10.17 13.48 -15.83
CA ASN A 49 11.42 12.85 -16.28
C ASN A 49 11.54 11.40 -15.76
N PRO A 50 12.46 10.58 -16.35
CA PRO A 50 12.64 9.19 -15.95
C PRO A 50 13.05 9.00 -14.48
N GLN A 51 13.79 9.93 -13.90
CA GLN A 51 14.20 9.85 -12.49
C GLN A 51 13.00 10.01 -11.55
N ILE A 52 12.07 10.92 -11.86
CA ILE A 52 10.84 11.09 -11.09
C ILE A 52 9.98 9.83 -11.20
N ALA A 53 9.87 9.24 -12.39
CA ALA A 53 9.15 7.98 -12.59
C ALA A 53 9.73 6.87 -11.71
N MET A 54 11.06 6.77 -11.63
CA MET A 54 11.73 5.78 -10.81
C MET A 54 11.46 6.00 -9.31
N ILE A 55 11.59 7.24 -8.82
CA ILE A 55 11.37 7.56 -7.40
C ILE A 55 9.90 7.36 -7.01
N HIS A 56 8.96 7.77 -7.87
CA HIS A 56 7.55 7.51 -7.66
C HIS A 56 7.26 6.01 -7.64
N GLY A 57 7.86 5.24 -8.56
CA GLY A 57 7.77 3.77 -8.57
C GLY A 57 8.26 3.15 -7.26
N LEU A 58 9.41 3.61 -6.74
CA LEU A 58 9.93 3.19 -5.44
C LEU A 58 8.98 3.55 -4.28
N LEU A 59 8.39 4.75 -4.30
CA LEU A 59 7.41 5.16 -3.29
C LEU A 59 6.20 4.23 -3.29
N MET A 60 5.64 3.91 -4.47
CA MET A 60 4.49 3.02 -4.60
C MET A 60 4.82 1.57 -4.20
N GLU A 61 6.00 1.08 -4.56
CA GLU A 61 6.48 -0.24 -4.15
C GLU A 61 6.60 -0.35 -2.63
N VAL A 62 7.25 0.63 -1.99
CA VAL A 62 7.40 0.66 -0.52
C VAL A 62 6.05 0.82 0.17
N THR A 63 5.15 1.64 -0.38
CA THR A 63 3.78 1.80 0.12
C THR A 63 3.04 0.47 0.16
N LYS A 64 3.17 -0.32 -0.90
CA LYS A 64 2.58 -1.65 -0.96
C LYS A 64 3.24 -2.64 0.00
N ASP A 65 4.58 -2.63 0.09
CA ASP A 65 5.33 -3.50 1.01
C ASP A 65 4.93 -3.26 2.47
N VAL A 66 4.91 -1.99 2.89
CA VAL A 66 4.55 -1.60 4.26
C VAL A 66 3.11 -1.95 4.58
N GLN A 67 2.17 -1.67 3.68
CA GLN A 67 0.76 -1.99 3.91
C GLN A 67 0.48 -3.50 3.92
N ASN A 68 1.28 -4.29 3.19
CA ASN A 68 1.16 -5.75 3.18
C ASN A 68 1.51 -6.40 4.53
N GLU A 69 2.16 -5.67 5.45
CA GLU A 69 2.39 -6.13 6.82
C GLU A 69 1.08 -6.27 7.63
N GLY A 70 0.01 -5.58 7.21
CA GLY A 70 -1.32 -5.68 7.82
C GLY A 70 -1.44 -4.85 9.08
N TRP A 71 -1.47 -3.53 8.93
CA TRP A 71 -1.64 -2.56 10.02
C TRP A 71 -3.11 -2.44 10.43
N HIS A 72 -3.36 -1.98 11.65
CA HIS A 72 -4.73 -1.79 12.17
C HIS A 72 -5.60 -0.88 11.29
N PHE A 73 -5.01 0.06 10.54
CA PHE A 73 -5.75 1.00 9.69
C PHE A 73 -6.15 0.44 8.33
N ASN A 74 -5.52 -0.66 7.88
CA ASN A 74 -5.81 -1.27 6.58
C ASN A 74 -6.22 -2.74 6.67
N LYS A 75 -6.49 -3.23 7.88
CA LYS A 75 -6.97 -4.59 8.13
C LYS A 75 -8.40 -4.56 8.64
N GLU A 76 -9.27 -5.31 8.01
CA GLU A 76 -10.63 -5.56 8.46
C GLU A 76 -10.84 -7.06 8.66
N ASP A 77 -11.35 -7.41 9.84
CA ASP A 77 -11.70 -8.78 10.17
C ASP A 77 -13.23 -8.94 10.04
N HIS A 78 -13.68 -10.15 9.71
CA HIS A 78 -15.11 -10.52 9.64
C HIS A 78 -15.91 -9.76 8.58
N VAL A 79 -15.33 -9.47 7.43
CA VAL A 79 -16.04 -8.86 6.30
C VAL A 79 -16.90 -9.91 5.62
N LEU A 80 -18.23 -9.70 5.64
CA LEU A 80 -19.15 -10.59 4.95
C LEU A 80 -19.15 -10.28 3.45
N ILE A 81 -18.80 -11.26 2.64
CA ILE A 81 -18.84 -11.15 1.17
C ILE A 81 -19.72 -12.25 0.62
N SER A 82 -20.57 -11.87 -0.35
CA SER A 82 -21.43 -12.78 -1.10
C SER A 82 -20.81 -13.09 -2.46
N PRO A 83 -20.93 -14.32 -2.96
CA PRO A 83 -20.50 -14.65 -4.31
C PRO A 83 -21.42 -14.01 -5.35
N ASP A 84 -20.95 -13.91 -6.60
CA ASP A 84 -21.76 -13.47 -7.73
C ASP A 84 -22.85 -14.52 -8.10
N ALA A 85 -23.66 -14.20 -9.10
CA ALA A 85 -24.74 -15.10 -9.57
C ALA A 85 -24.22 -16.47 -10.08
N ASN A 86 -22.94 -16.59 -10.39
CA ASN A 86 -22.30 -17.83 -10.82
C ASN A 86 -21.56 -18.55 -9.66
N GLY A 87 -21.68 -18.04 -8.45
CA GLY A 87 -20.99 -18.57 -7.28
C GLY A 87 -19.52 -18.16 -7.18
N HIS A 88 -19.05 -17.14 -7.90
CA HIS A 88 -17.67 -16.71 -7.87
C HIS A 88 -17.47 -15.51 -6.94
N TYR A 89 -16.37 -15.50 -6.18
CA TYR A 89 -15.88 -14.33 -5.49
C TYR A 89 -14.88 -13.59 -6.35
N ILE A 90 -15.21 -12.37 -6.75
CA ILE A 90 -14.32 -11.48 -7.52
C ILE A 90 -13.44 -10.74 -6.50
N ILE A 91 -12.13 -10.85 -6.66
CA ILE A 91 -11.15 -10.23 -5.77
C ILE A 91 -10.69 -8.89 -6.36
N PRO A 92 -11.04 -7.76 -5.74
CA PRO A 92 -10.57 -6.44 -6.17
C PRO A 92 -9.04 -6.34 -6.15
N THR A 93 -8.50 -5.43 -6.97
CA THR A 93 -7.03 -5.27 -7.09
C THR A 93 -6.39 -4.65 -5.86
N ASN A 94 -7.19 -3.95 -5.04
CA ASN A 94 -6.76 -3.33 -3.79
C ASN A 94 -6.76 -4.28 -2.58
N TYR A 95 -7.06 -5.57 -2.75
CA TYR A 95 -6.89 -6.56 -1.70
C TYR A 95 -5.44 -7.10 -1.76
N LEU A 96 -4.66 -6.78 -0.73
CA LEU A 96 -3.29 -7.29 -0.57
C LEU A 96 -3.27 -8.71 -0.01
N ARG A 97 -4.07 -8.95 1.01
CA ARG A 97 -4.25 -10.25 1.64
C ARG A 97 -5.73 -10.45 1.93
N TYR A 98 -6.16 -11.66 1.86
CA TYR A 98 -7.50 -12.10 2.25
C TYR A 98 -7.43 -13.57 2.66
N ASP A 99 -8.21 -13.90 3.66
CA ASP A 99 -8.33 -15.26 4.15
C ASP A 99 -9.76 -15.50 4.61
N VAL A 100 -10.22 -16.74 4.57
CA VAL A 100 -11.54 -17.11 5.11
C VAL A 100 -11.45 -17.11 6.62
N HIS A 101 -12.34 -16.35 7.29
CA HIS A 101 -12.30 -16.24 8.73
C HIS A 101 -12.64 -17.58 9.40
N GLU A 102 -11.71 -18.14 10.16
CA GLU A 102 -11.80 -19.49 10.73
C GLU A 102 -12.92 -19.70 11.76
N GLY A 103 -13.34 -18.62 12.43
CA GLY A 103 -14.33 -18.70 13.52
C GLY A 103 -15.79 -18.73 13.05
N LEU A 104 -16.09 -18.17 11.87
CA LEU A 104 -17.45 -17.98 11.35
C LEU A 104 -17.69 -18.68 10.00
N SER A 105 -16.64 -19.18 9.37
CA SER A 105 -16.70 -19.88 8.10
C SER A 105 -16.08 -21.27 8.21
N ASP A 106 -16.30 -22.09 7.19
CA ASP A 106 -15.85 -23.46 7.14
C ASP A 106 -14.31 -23.55 7.12
N ARG A 107 -13.69 -24.10 8.17
CA ARG A 107 -12.24 -24.32 8.29
C ARG A 107 -11.64 -25.25 7.24
N THR A 108 -12.49 -25.91 6.46
CA THR A 108 -12.05 -26.87 5.45
C THR A 108 -11.65 -26.19 4.13
N LYS A 109 -11.77 -24.86 4.03
CA LYS A 109 -11.48 -24.10 2.80
C LYS A 109 -10.11 -23.46 2.86
N ASP A 110 -9.22 -23.87 1.95
CA ASP A 110 -7.96 -23.19 1.63
C ASP A 110 -8.13 -22.41 0.33
N VAL A 111 -8.06 -21.09 0.41
CA VAL A 111 -8.41 -20.22 -0.70
C VAL A 111 -7.22 -19.44 -1.23
N VAL A 112 -7.11 -19.38 -2.54
CA VAL A 112 -6.07 -18.62 -3.26
C VAL A 112 -6.68 -17.79 -4.38
N ARG A 113 -5.96 -16.76 -4.83
CA ARG A 113 -6.35 -15.97 -5.99
C ARG A 113 -5.86 -16.65 -7.28
N LYS A 114 -6.81 -16.92 -8.19
CA LYS A 114 -6.53 -17.34 -9.57
C LYS A 114 -7.45 -16.55 -10.50
N ASP A 115 -6.91 -16.00 -11.57
CA ASP A 115 -7.67 -15.25 -12.59
C ASP A 115 -8.59 -14.13 -12.01
N GLY A 116 -8.12 -13.41 -10.97
CA GLY A 116 -8.89 -12.37 -10.33
C GLY A 116 -10.06 -12.85 -9.46
N LYS A 117 -10.22 -14.16 -9.30
CA LYS A 117 -11.27 -14.83 -8.52
C LYS A 117 -10.65 -15.63 -7.39
N LEU A 118 -11.49 -15.93 -6.40
CA LEU A 118 -11.17 -16.87 -5.35
C LEU A 118 -11.23 -18.31 -5.89
N TYR A 119 -10.25 -19.11 -5.56
CA TYR A 119 -10.17 -20.53 -5.88
C TYR A 119 -9.99 -21.35 -4.61
N ASP A 120 -10.82 -22.36 -4.43
CA ASP A 120 -10.70 -23.31 -3.33
C ASP A 120 -9.71 -24.42 -3.73
N ASN A 121 -8.56 -24.48 -3.04
CA ASN A 121 -7.53 -25.49 -3.27
C ASN A 121 -7.94 -26.89 -2.80
N VAL A 122 -8.86 -26.97 -1.83
CA VAL A 122 -9.31 -28.27 -1.27
C VAL A 122 -10.27 -28.94 -2.23
N ASN A 123 -11.29 -28.19 -2.67
CA ASN A 123 -12.34 -28.73 -3.56
C ASN A 123 -12.02 -28.51 -5.06
N HIS A 124 -10.90 -27.86 -5.38
CA HIS A 124 -10.46 -27.56 -6.75
C HIS A 124 -11.52 -26.84 -7.59
N THR A 125 -12.22 -25.86 -7.02
CA THR A 125 -13.32 -25.15 -7.67
C THR A 125 -13.24 -23.64 -7.48
N PHE A 126 -13.85 -22.89 -8.43
CA PHE A 126 -14.11 -21.45 -8.31
C PHE A 126 -15.50 -21.16 -7.74
N VAL A 127 -16.35 -22.19 -7.61
CA VAL A 127 -17.75 -22.04 -7.21
C VAL A 127 -17.89 -22.27 -5.72
N PHE A 128 -18.43 -21.27 -5.04
CA PHE A 128 -18.72 -21.29 -3.61
C PHE A 128 -20.23 -21.18 -3.41
N SER A 129 -20.72 -21.80 -2.34
CA SER A 129 -22.12 -21.70 -1.95
C SER A 129 -22.26 -20.87 -0.67
N GLY A 130 -23.13 -19.87 -0.72
CA GLY A 130 -23.43 -19.02 0.43
C GLY A 130 -22.39 -17.95 0.72
N ASP A 131 -22.68 -17.12 1.69
CA ASP A 131 -21.84 -16.00 2.12
C ASP A 131 -20.74 -16.52 3.05
N HIS A 132 -19.57 -15.89 2.96
CA HIS A 132 -18.43 -16.20 3.82
C HIS A 132 -17.86 -14.95 4.45
N TYR A 133 -17.30 -15.11 5.65
CA TYR A 133 -16.56 -14.05 6.33
C TYR A 133 -15.08 -14.11 5.96
N PHE A 134 -14.51 -12.97 5.67
CA PHE A 134 -13.11 -12.81 5.28
C PHE A 134 -12.37 -11.85 6.20
N ASP A 135 -11.10 -12.14 6.45
CA ASP A 135 -10.14 -11.22 7.02
C ASP A 135 -9.34 -10.61 5.87
N ILE A 136 -9.44 -9.28 5.70
CA ILE A 136 -8.92 -8.60 4.51
C ILE A 136 -7.89 -7.55 4.93
N THR A 137 -6.79 -7.49 4.19
CA THR A 137 -5.83 -6.38 4.25
C THR A 137 -5.92 -5.59 2.94
N TYR A 138 -6.29 -4.32 3.05
CA TYR A 138 -6.48 -3.42 1.91
C TYR A 138 -5.19 -2.68 1.53
N LEU A 139 -5.06 -2.38 0.25
CA LEU A 139 -4.14 -1.36 -0.24
C LEU A 139 -4.88 -0.03 -0.30
N LEU A 140 -4.51 0.89 0.55
CA LEU A 140 -4.99 2.27 0.54
C LEU A 140 -4.11 3.14 -0.35
N ALA A 141 -4.67 4.19 -0.93
CA ALA A 141 -3.88 5.22 -1.59
C ALA A 141 -2.91 5.88 -0.60
N PHE A 142 -1.75 6.33 -1.07
CA PHE A 142 -0.74 6.93 -0.19
C PHE A 142 -1.28 8.07 0.68
N ASN A 143 -2.16 8.89 0.12
CA ASN A 143 -2.77 10.02 0.83
C ASN A 143 -3.73 9.63 1.97
N ASP A 144 -4.27 8.39 1.93
CA ASP A 144 -5.20 7.86 2.93
C ASP A 144 -4.48 7.11 4.06
N VAL A 145 -3.17 6.91 3.92
CA VAL A 145 -2.35 6.26 4.95
C VAL A 145 -2.10 7.23 6.10
N PRO A 146 -2.12 6.79 7.38
CA PRO A 146 -1.84 7.65 8.53
C PRO A 146 -0.49 8.37 8.41
N PRO A 147 -0.38 9.65 8.81
CA PRO A 147 0.83 10.46 8.60
C PRO A 147 2.11 9.88 9.18
N ALA A 148 2.04 9.18 10.32
CA ALA A 148 3.19 8.51 10.92
C ALA A 148 3.74 7.42 9.99
N ILE A 149 2.85 6.64 9.37
CA ILE A 149 3.21 5.57 8.44
C ILE A 149 3.67 6.16 7.09
N GLN A 150 3.05 7.27 6.63
CA GLN A 150 3.54 7.98 5.44
C GLN A 150 5.02 8.39 5.60
N ARG A 151 5.39 8.95 6.77
CA ARG A 151 6.78 9.31 7.06
C ARG A 151 7.72 8.10 7.07
N TYR A 152 7.27 6.99 7.65
CA TYR A 152 8.03 5.75 7.61
C TYR A 152 8.23 5.24 6.17
N ILE A 153 7.18 5.27 5.36
CA ILE A 153 7.24 4.91 3.92
C ILE A 153 8.25 5.79 3.18
N ILE A 154 8.20 7.12 3.39
CA ILE A 154 9.13 8.07 2.76
C ILE A 154 10.58 7.77 3.15
N ALA A 155 10.85 7.55 4.44
CA ALA A 155 12.20 7.24 4.92
C ALA A 155 12.72 5.93 4.29
N ARG A 156 11.91 4.87 4.29
CA ARG A 156 12.27 3.59 3.69
C ARG A 156 12.49 3.69 2.17
N ALA A 157 11.66 4.49 1.47
CA ALA A 157 11.85 4.77 0.04
C ALA A 157 13.13 5.60 -0.21
N SER A 158 13.47 6.53 0.69
CA SER A 158 14.71 7.32 0.63
C SER A 158 15.96 6.45 0.76
N VAL A 159 15.95 5.46 1.66
CA VAL A 159 17.04 4.48 1.79
C VAL A 159 17.22 3.71 0.49
N ARG A 160 16.12 3.21 -0.11
CA ARG A 160 16.18 2.47 -1.39
C ARG A 160 16.67 3.38 -2.53
N ALA A 161 16.17 4.62 -2.61
CA ALA A 161 16.60 5.60 -3.62
C ALA A 161 18.10 5.94 -3.48
N ALA A 162 18.57 6.21 -2.26
CA ALA A 162 19.98 6.49 -1.99
C ALA A 162 20.88 5.29 -2.37
N THR A 163 20.45 4.08 -2.07
CA THR A 163 21.19 2.86 -2.42
C THR A 163 21.28 2.66 -3.94
N GLN A 164 20.24 3.01 -4.68
CA GLN A 164 20.20 2.78 -6.14
C GLN A 164 20.81 3.93 -6.95
N LEU A 165 20.68 5.18 -6.49
CA LEU A 165 21.02 6.38 -7.26
C LEU A 165 22.29 7.08 -6.76
N VAL A 166 22.65 6.90 -5.48
CA VAL A 166 23.76 7.64 -4.86
C VAL A 166 24.77 6.65 -4.31
N ASN A 167 25.97 6.66 -4.87
CA ASN A 167 27.07 5.78 -4.40
C ASN A 167 27.75 6.37 -3.15
N ASN A 168 26.97 6.55 -2.06
CA ASN A 168 27.47 7.10 -0.79
C ASN A 168 26.98 6.23 0.40
N PRO A 169 27.82 5.31 0.89
CA PRO A 169 27.43 4.39 1.97
C PRO A 169 27.16 5.09 3.31
N ASP A 170 27.75 6.24 3.57
CA ASP A 170 27.55 6.95 4.83
C ASP A 170 26.18 7.65 4.84
N LEU A 171 25.75 8.19 3.70
CA LEU A 171 24.38 8.71 3.54
C LEU A 171 23.36 7.60 3.76
N VAL A 172 23.57 6.43 3.15
CA VAL A 172 22.67 5.28 3.32
C VAL A 172 22.54 4.87 4.79
N LYS A 173 23.66 4.82 5.54
CA LYS A 173 23.63 4.52 6.99
C LYS A 173 22.83 5.54 7.79
N LEU A 174 22.96 6.84 7.49
CA LEU A 174 22.20 7.90 8.17
C LEU A 174 20.70 7.75 7.91
N LEU A 175 20.31 7.50 6.65
CA LEU A 175 18.91 7.28 6.30
C LEU A 175 18.32 5.99 6.91
N GLN A 176 19.12 4.93 7.03
CA GLN A 176 18.72 3.70 7.74
C GLN A 176 18.48 3.93 9.24
N LEU A 177 19.26 4.79 9.88
CA LEU A 177 19.03 5.18 11.28
C LEU A 177 17.71 5.95 11.43
N GLU A 178 17.42 6.87 10.50
CA GLU A 178 16.16 7.60 10.47
C GLU A 178 14.96 6.65 10.27
N GLU A 179 15.04 5.73 9.31
CA GLU A 179 14.03 4.69 9.08
C GLU A 179 13.76 3.88 10.35
N ALA A 180 14.82 3.41 11.02
CA ALA A 180 14.70 2.63 12.25
C ALA A 180 14.03 3.43 13.38
N CYS A 181 14.37 4.71 13.55
CA CYS A 181 13.72 5.58 14.53
C CYS A 181 12.23 5.76 14.26
N LEU A 182 11.84 5.95 12.99
CA LEU A 182 10.44 6.11 12.60
C LEU A 182 9.64 4.82 12.79
N LEU A 183 10.23 3.67 12.51
CA LEU A 183 9.59 2.38 12.77
C LEU A 183 9.26 2.20 14.27
N TYR A 184 10.18 2.61 15.15
CA TYR A 184 9.98 2.53 16.61
C TYR A 184 8.88 3.46 17.13
N THR A 185 8.67 4.59 16.46
CA THR A 185 7.63 5.57 16.82
C THR A 185 6.29 5.30 16.14
N SER A 186 6.25 4.40 15.18
CA SER A 186 5.02 3.98 14.52
C SER A 186 4.28 2.94 15.38
N PRO A 187 2.95 2.99 15.47
CA PRO A 187 2.19 1.96 16.17
C PRO A 187 2.47 0.59 15.53
N SER A 188 2.75 -0.41 16.37
CA SER A 188 3.04 -1.77 15.89
C SER A 188 1.83 -2.36 15.15
N PRO A 189 2.01 -3.15 14.08
CA PRO A 189 0.91 -3.89 13.46
C PRO A 189 0.15 -4.79 14.43
N ARG A 190 0.78 -5.15 15.56
CA ARG A 190 0.23 -6.04 16.60
C ARG A 190 -0.40 -5.33 17.79
N ASP A 191 -0.23 -4.00 17.91
CA ASP A 191 -0.84 -3.23 18.98
C ASP A 191 -2.33 -3.04 18.71
N ARG A 192 -3.08 -4.08 19.07
CA ARG A 192 -4.51 -3.96 19.37
C ARG A 192 -4.60 -3.71 20.89
N GLY A 193 -4.96 -2.48 21.24
CA GLY A 193 -5.41 -2.18 22.60
C GLY A 193 -6.65 -2.97 22.96
#